data_0a108a6eb58d640f0bc6eadca3a0720f
#
_entry.id   0a108a6eb58d640f0bc6eadca3a0720f
#
_cell.length_a   1.000
_cell.length_b   1.000
_cell.length_c   1.000
_cell.angle_alpha   90.00
_cell.angle_beta   90.00
_cell.angle_gamma   90.00
#
_symmetry.space_group_name_H-M   'P 1'
#
loop_
_entity.id
_entity.type
_entity.pdbx_description
1 polymer ?
#
loop_
_entity_poly.entity_id
_entity_poly.type
_entity_poly.pdbx_seq_one_letter_code
_entity_poly.pdbx_strand_id
1 'polypeptide(L)'
;VQWIICRGRDHLGYQKEEKRQTEGRGTMTYVPDLSVFADGEVTFSFWAVDQAGNTGEEAQIVLMKDSTCPVITGRLDTKGRRVGDFYSDSCQVSIFVQDENFDFSYRPSVKTENEDGYSFSGWRRNGDKAEGVMTFDGEGTYRLTFSCRDLAGNEAETLVVPEFTIDRTAPKVSVKF
;
A
#
# COMPACT_ATOMS: atom_id res chain seq x y z
N VAL A 1 -2.40 -15.58 -43.98
CA VAL A 1 -2.66 -14.61 -42.92
C VAL A 1 -3.44 -15.30 -41.80
N GLN A 2 -2.94 -15.23 -40.59
CA GLN A 2 -3.61 -15.76 -39.40
C GLN A 2 -4.02 -14.60 -38.52
N TRP A 3 -5.06 -14.79 -37.76
CA TRP A 3 -5.53 -13.84 -36.77
C TRP A 3 -5.29 -14.41 -35.39
N ILE A 4 -4.82 -13.59 -34.44
CA ILE A 4 -4.90 -13.86 -33.03
C ILE A 4 -5.98 -12.99 -32.47
N ILE A 5 -6.91 -13.63 -31.77
CA ILE A 5 -7.98 -12.94 -31.05
C ILE A 5 -7.64 -13.01 -29.57
N CYS A 6 -7.74 -11.86 -28.91
CA CYS A 6 -7.63 -11.73 -27.48
C CYS A 6 -8.94 -11.18 -26.94
N ARG A 7 -9.53 -11.85 -25.96
CA ARG A 7 -10.72 -11.40 -25.25
C ARG A 7 -10.42 -11.27 -23.77
N GLY A 8 -10.47 -10.03 -23.26
CA GLY A 8 -10.45 -9.76 -21.83
C GLY A 8 -11.86 -9.74 -21.26
N ARG A 9 -12.04 -10.31 -20.07
CA ARG A 9 -13.30 -10.27 -19.34
C ARG A 9 -13.02 -10.05 -17.85
N ASP A 10 -13.68 -9.06 -17.23
CA ASP A 10 -13.63 -8.85 -15.78
C ASP A 10 -14.73 -9.64 -15.06
N HIS A 11 -14.62 -9.67 -13.72
CA HIS A 11 -15.57 -10.35 -12.84
C HIS A 11 -16.98 -9.75 -12.86
N LEU A 12 -17.13 -8.50 -13.31
CA LEU A 12 -18.42 -7.83 -13.49
C LEU A 12 -19.09 -8.15 -14.84
N GLY A 13 -18.37 -8.87 -15.72
CA GLY A 13 -18.87 -9.31 -17.02
C GLY A 13 -18.58 -8.35 -18.17
N TYR A 14 -17.88 -7.24 -17.96
CA TYR A 14 -17.40 -6.41 -19.06
C TYR A 14 -16.40 -7.19 -19.91
N GLN A 15 -16.52 -7.06 -21.24
CA GLN A 15 -15.65 -7.75 -22.18
C GLN A 15 -15.11 -6.78 -23.22
N LYS A 16 -13.83 -6.96 -23.56
CA LYS A 16 -13.17 -6.28 -24.68
C LYS A 16 -12.45 -7.32 -25.53
N GLU A 17 -12.69 -7.29 -26.84
CA GLU A 17 -12.05 -8.18 -27.80
C GLU A 17 -11.18 -7.39 -28.75
N GLU A 18 -9.97 -7.87 -28.99
CA GLU A 18 -9.05 -7.35 -29.97
C GLU A 18 -8.63 -8.44 -30.95
N LYS A 19 -8.51 -8.07 -32.22
CA LYS A 19 -8.08 -8.95 -33.29
C LYS A 19 -6.81 -8.40 -33.92
N ARG A 20 -5.76 -9.20 -33.97
CA ARG A 20 -4.48 -8.83 -34.56
C ARG A 20 -4.09 -9.82 -35.64
N GLN A 21 -3.65 -9.28 -36.76
CA GLN A 21 -3.16 -10.08 -37.88
C GLN A 21 -1.69 -10.46 -37.66
N THR A 22 -1.33 -11.70 -37.94
CA THR A 22 0.06 -12.18 -37.88
C THR A 22 0.54 -12.59 -39.26
N GLU A 23 1.78 -12.28 -39.58
CA GLU A 23 2.48 -12.76 -40.78
C GLU A 23 3.45 -13.90 -40.38
N GLY A 24 3.16 -15.12 -40.87
CA GLY A 24 4.05 -16.26 -40.68
C GLY A 24 3.96 -16.92 -39.32
N ARG A 25 5.03 -17.71 -38.99
CA ARG A 25 5.23 -18.36 -37.71
C ARG A 25 6.09 -17.48 -36.81
N GLY A 26 5.66 -17.21 -35.59
CA GLY A 26 6.42 -16.37 -34.67
C GLY A 26 5.77 -16.21 -33.31
N THR A 27 6.47 -15.51 -32.42
CA THR A 27 5.98 -15.08 -31.11
C THR A 27 5.41 -13.67 -31.25
N MET A 28 4.23 -13.42 -30.71
CA MET A 28 3.65 -12.10 -30.59
C MET A 28 3.55 -11.70 -29.13
N THR A 29 4.01 -10.49 -28.82
CA THR A 29 3.83 -9.90 -27.50
C THR A 29 2.52 -9.13 -27.48
N TYR A 30 1.68 -9.40 -26.49
CA TYR A 30 0.45 -8.69 -26.22
C TYR A 30 0.53 -7.99 -24.86
N VAL A 31 0.28 -6.69 -24.83
CA VAL A 31 0.17 -5.89 -23.62
C VAL A 31 -1.27 -5.41 -23.53
N PRO A 32 -2.07 -5.96 -22.61
CA PRO A 32 -3.47 -5.55 -22.47
C PRO A 32 -3.57 -4.16 -21.84
N ASP A 33 -4.54 -3.38 -22.31
CA ASP A 33 -4.97 -2.17 -21.62
C ASP A 33 -5.93 -2.56 -20.49
N LEU A 34 -5.42 -2.58 -19.26
CA LEU A 34 -6.18 -2.94 -18.08
C LEU A 34 -7.10 -1.81 -17.59
N SER A 35 -6.92 -0.56 -18.05
CA SER A 35 -7.66 0.60 -17.56
C SER A 35 -9.18 0.51 -17.76
N VAL A 36 -9.61 -0.26 -18.77
CA VAL A 36 -11.03 -0.43 -19.13
C VAL A 36 -11.78 -1.46 -18.28
N PHE A 37 -11.07 -2.31 -17.53
CA PHE A 37 -11.66 -3.35 -16.71
C PHE A 37 -11.85 -2.87 -15.27
N ALA A 38 -12.81 -3.45 -14.56
CA ALA A 38 -12.96 -3.23 -13.12
C ALA A 38 -11.78 -3.84 -12.34
N ASP A 39 -11.52 -3.32 -11.12
CA ASP A 39 -10.57 -3.93 -10.20
C ASP A 39 -11.05 -5.33 -9.77
N GLY A 40 -10.13 -6.25 -9.56
CA GLY A 40 -10.38 -7.65 -9.29
C GLY A 40 -9.85 -8.57 -10.40
N GLU A 41 -10.43 -9.74 -10.52
CA GLU A 41 -10.01 -10.75 -11.49
C GLU A 41 -10.37 -10.33 -12.92
N VAL A 42 -9.37 -10.37 -13.83
CA VAL A 42 -9.53 -10.18 -15.26
C VAL A 42 -8.96 -11.40 -15.98
N THR A 43 -9.81 -12.12 -16.70
CA THR A 43 -9.40 -13.28 -17.50
C THR A 43 -9.18 -12.86 -18.95
N PHE A 44 -8.03 -13.18 -19.49
CA PHE A 44 -7.72 -13.03 -20.92
C PHE A 44 -7.69 -14.38 -21.59
N SER A 45 -8.48 -14.53 -22.65
CA SER A 45 -8.52 -15.71 -23.53
C SER A 45 -7.89 -15.38 -24.87
N PHE A 46 -7.06 -16.27 -25.38
CA PHE A 46 -6.34 -16.14 -26.64
C PHE A 46 -6.59 -17.34 -27.52
N TRP A 47 -6.90 -17.14 -28.78
CA TRP A 47 -6.98 -18.19 -29.78
C TRP A 47 -6.59 -17.68 -31.17
N ALA A 48 -6.13 -18.58 -32.01
CA ALA A 48 -5.78 -18.29 -33.39
C ALA A 48 -6.93 -18.67 -34.35
N VAL A 49 -7.08 -17.91 -35.42
CA VAL A 49 -8.01 -18.22 -36.51
C VAL A 49 -7.26 -18.20 -37.82
N ASP A 50 -7.33 -19.28 -38.60
CA ASP A 50 -6.71 -19.36 -39.93
C ASP A 50 -7.55 -18.64 -41.01
N GLN A 51 -7.06 -18.66 -42.23
CA GLN A 51 -7.73 -18.06 -43.39
C GLN A 51 -9.04 -18.78 -43.79
N ALA A 52 -9.15 -20.06 -43.45
CA ALA A 52 -10.34 -20.86 -43.71
C ALA A 52 -11.41 -20.72 -42.63
N GLY A 53 -11.10 -19.98 -41.56
CA GLY A 53 -12.00 -19.75 -40.40
C GLY A 53 -11.89 -20.83 -39.31
N ASN A 54 -10.91 -21.76 -39.40
CA ASN A 54 -10.72 -22.74 -38.34
C ASN A 54 -10.08 -22.06 -37.13
N THR A 55 -10.60 -22.38 -35.95
CA THR A 55 -10.12 -21.85 -34.65
C THR A 55 -9.18 -22.86 -33.99
N GLY A 56 -8.05 -22.35 -33.48
CA GLY A 56 -7.14 -23.12 -32.66
C GLY A 56 -7.65 -23.28 -31.22
N GLU A 57 -6.86 -23.99 -30.43
CA GLU A 57 -7.11 -24.19 -29.00
C GLU A 57 -7.02 -22.85 -28.26
N GLU A 58 -7.90 -22.64 -27.28
CA GLU A 58 -7.93 -21.45 -26.45
C GLU A 58 -6.94 -21.58 -25.30
N ALA A 59 -6.09 -20.54 -25.15
CA ALA A 59 -5.23 -20.37 -23.97
C ALA A 59 -5.79 -19.24 -23.10
N GLN A 60 -5.66 -19.39 -21.78
CA GLN A 60 -6.14 -18.38 -20.82
C GLN A 60 -5.04 -17.95 -19.86
N ILE A 61 -5.10 -16.69 -19.43
CA ILE A 61 -4.34 -16.11 -18.33
C ILE A 61 -5.29 -15.28 -17.44
N VAL A 62 -5.10 -15.38 -16.14
CA VAL A 62 -5.86 -14.61 -15.15
C VAL A 62 -4.92 -13.61 -14.50
N LEU A 63 -5.33 -12.35 -14.47
CA LEU A 63 -4.62 -11.25 -13.82
C LEU A 63 -5.52 -10.67 -12.73
N MET A 64 -4.92 -10.24 -11.63
CA MET A 64 -5.59 -9.43 -10.61
C MET A 64 -5.27 -7.97 -10.87
N LYS A 65 -6.31 -7.19 -11.21
CA LYS A 65 -6.19 -5.74 -11.34
C LYS A 65 -6.54 -5.09 -10.01
N ASP A 66 -5.68 -4.17 -9.59
CA ASP A 66 -5.92 -3.31 -8.44
C ASP A 66 -5.42 -1.90 -8.78
N SER A 67 -6.32 -0.93 -8.71
CA SER A 67 -6.03 0.49 -8.90
C SER A 67 -6.41 1.32 -7.66
N THR A 68 -6.72 0.65 -6.56
CA THR A 68 -7.11 1.27 -5.30
C THR A 68 -5.88 1.61 -4.48
N CYS A 69 -5.72 2.88 -4.10
CA CYS A 69 -4.60 3.28 -3.24
C CYS A 69 -4.87 2.90 -1.77
N PRO A 70 -3.87 2.44 -1.01
CA PRO A 70 -4.00 2.24 0.42
C PRO A 70 -4.39 3.53 1.15
N VAL A 71 -5.25 3.42 2.15
CA VAL A 71 -5.66 4.55 3.00
C VAL A 71 -4.99 4.43 4.36
N ILE A 72 -4.14 5.42 4.70
CA ILE A 72 -3.41 5.47 5.96
C ILE A 72 -4.11 6.42 6.91
N THR A 73 -4.32 5.97 8.16
CA THR A 73 -4.76 6.82 9.26
C THR A 73 -3.87 6.59 10.49
N GLY A 74 -3.74 7.61 11.34
CA GLY A 74 -2.92 7.52 12.54
C GLY A 74 -3.55 8.22 13.72
N ARG A 75 -3.27 7.71 14.93
CA ARG A 75 -3.71 8.31 16.19
C ARG A 75 -2.59 8.31 17.19
N LEU A 76 -2.28 9.50 17.73
CA LEU A 76 -1.33 9.70 18.82
C LEU A 76 -2.06 9.69 20.17
N ASP A 77 -1.66 8.78 21.06
CA ASP A 77 -2.19 8.61 22.41
C ASP A 77 -1.06 8.71 23.45
N THR A 78 -1.40 9.18 24.66
CA THR A 78 -0.51 9.18 25.82
C THR A 78 -1.28 8.88 27.09
N LYS A 79 -0.61 8.28 28.08
CA LYS A 79 -1.14 8.11 29.43
C LYS A 79 -0.77 9.30 30.32
N GLY A 80 0.21 10.10 29.89
CA GLY A 80 0.71 11.24 30.63
C GLY A 80 -0.05 12.54 30.37
N ARG A 81 0.42 13.59 31.01
CA ARG A 81 -0.08 14.95 30.82
C ARG A 81 0.43 15.51 29.49
N ARG A 82 -0.43 16.21 28.78
CA ARG A 82 -0.10 16.95 27.57
C ARG A 82 -0.25 18.45 27.79
N VAL A 83 0.76 19.23 27.36
CA VAL A 83 0.71 20.70 27.30
C VAL A 83 1.31 21.13 25.95
N GLY A 84 0.46 21.58 25.04
CA GLY A 84 0.87 21.84 23.65
C GLY A 84 1.36 20.55 23.00
N ASP A 85 2.60 20.57 22.53
CA ASP A 85 3.26 19.41 21.90
C ASP A 85 4.21 18.68 22.87
N PHE A 86 4.17 19.01 24.17
CA PHE A 86 4.95 18.37 25.22
C PHE A 86 4.13 17.34 25.99
N TYR A 87 4.74 16.19 26.23
CA TYR A 87 4.15 15.03 26.92
C TYR A 87 5.03 14.61 28.09
N SER A 88 4.42 14.39 29.26
CA SER A 88 5.14 14.01 30.49
C SER A 88 5.33 12.49 30.63
N ASP A 89 4.89 11.69 29.67
CA ASP A 89 5.00 10.24 29.71
C ASP A 89 5.13 9.69 28.27
N SER A 90 5.30 8.36 28.16
CA SER A 90 5.36 7.66 26.87
C SER A 90 4.15 7.97 25.99
N CYS A 91 4.40 8.01 24.69
CA CYS A 91 3.39 8.18 23.65
C CYS A 91 3.30 6.93 22.79
N GLN A 92 2.12 6.68 22.25
CA GLN A 92 1.89 5.65 21.24
C GLN A 92 1.22 6.26 20.02
N VAL A 93 1.71 5.88 18.83
CA VAL A 93 1.03 6.19 17.57
C VAL A 93 0.54 4.89 16.99
N SER A 94 -0.77 4.71 16.99
CA SER A 94 -1.41 3.63 16.24
C SER A 94 -1.55 4.06 14.79
N ILE A 95 -1.03 3.25 13.86
CA ILE A 95 -1.10 3.46 12.42
C ILE A 95 -2.00 2.37 11.85
N PHE A 96 -2.98 2.77 11.08
CA PHE A 96 -3.90 1.86 10.39
C PHE A 96 -3.76 2.05 8.90
N VAL A 97 -3.64 0.94 8.17
CA VAL A 97 -3.68 0.92 6.71
C VAL A 97 -4.88 0.08 6.30
N GLN A 98 -5.76 0.65 5.50
CA GLN A 98 -6.88 -0.08 4.92
C GLN A 98 -6.57 -0.36 3.45
N ASP A 99 -6.29 -1.63 3.16
CA ASP A 99 -5.98 -2.14 1.85
C ASP A 99 -5.88 -3.67 1.87
N GLU A 100 -6.46 -4.36 0.89
CA GLU A 100 -6.41 -5.83 0.80
C GLU A 100 -5.02 -6.33 0.41
N ASN A 101 -4.29 -5.55 -0.39
CA ASN A 101 -3.02 -5.90 -0.99
C ASN A 101 -1.83 -5.13 -0.37
N PHE A 102 -1.99 -4.59 0.84
CA PHE A 102 -0.93 -3.85 1.54
C PHE A 102 0.38 -4.65 1.64
N ASP A 103 1.49 -4.02 1.26
CA ASP A 103 2.82 -4.59 1.42
C ASP A 103 3.34 -4.40 2.86
N PHE A 104 3.35 -5.49 3.63
CA PHE A 104 3.78 -5.53 5.04
C PHE A 104 5.29 -5.27 5.25
N SER A 105 6.07 -5.10 4.19
CA SER A 105 7.51 -4.77 4.28
C SER A 105 7.76 -3.32 4.68
N TYR A 106 6.81 -2.41 4.42
CA TYR A 106 6.95 -1.01 4.77
C TYR A 106 7.04 -0.77 6.27
N ARG A 107 7.79 0.26 6.66
CA ARG A 107 8.00 0.67 8.05
C ARG A 107 7.83 2.18 8.19
N PRO A 108 7.28 2.66 9.32
CA PRO A 108 7.27 4.08 9.65
C PRO A 108 8.68 4.63 9.78
N SER A 109 8.88 5.88 9.37
CA SER A 109 10.13 6.63 9.52
C SER A 109 10.00 7.61 10.67
N VAL A 110 10.98 7.58 11.59
CA VAL A 110 11.05 8.50 12.72
C VAL A 110 12.27 9.38 12.56
N LYS A 111 12.11 10.70 12.71
CA LYS A 111 13.18 11.65 12.83
C LYS A 111 13.29 12.10 14.29
N THR A 112 14.44 11.85 14.91
CA THR A 112 14.73 12.15 16.32
C THR A 112 16.23 12.20 16.54
N GLU A 113 16.67 12.81 17.65
CA GLU A 113 18.05 12.71 18.16
C GLU A 113 18.25 11.51 19.10
N ASN A 114 17.15 10.88 19.56
CA ASN A 114 17.17 9.72 20.45
C ASN A 114 16.68 8.46 19.70
N GLU A 115 17.58 7.81 18.97
CA GLU A 115 17.27 6.64 18.12
C GLU A 115 16.82 5.41 18.91
N ASP A 116 17.24 5.28 20.17
CA ASP A 116 16.83 4.16 21.06
C ASP A 116 15.50 4.45 21.80
N GLY A 117 14.95 5.65 21.62
CA GLY A 117 13.78 6.11 22.37
C GLY A 117 12.43 5.66 21.82
N TYR A 118 12.41 4.81 20.79
CA TYR A 118 11.16 4.34 20.18
C TYR A 118 11.26 2.90 19.67
N SER A 119 10.10 2.27 19.50
CA SER A 119 9.99 0.92 18.94
C SER A 119 8.75 0.78 18.05
N PHE A 120 8.78 -0.19 17.14
CA PHE A 120 7.65 -0.55 16.28
C PHE A 120 7.21 -1.99 16.55
N SER A 121 5.92 -2.20 16.81
CA SER A 121 5.36 -3.52 17.09
C SER A 121 5.39 -4.51 15.92
N GLY A 122 5.67 -4.01 14.71
CA GLY A 122 5.34 -4.70 13.46
C GLY A 122 3.86 -4.57 13.11
N TRP A 123 3.50 -5.07 11.94
CA TRP A 123 2.13 -5.05 11.45
C TRP A 123 1.33 -6.26 11.91
N ARG A 124 0.08 -6.02 12.28
CA ARG A 124 -0.94 -7.07 12.50
C ARG A 124 -2.05 -6.90 11.47
N ARG A 125 -2.35 -7.96 10.74
CA ARG A 125 -3.46 -7.97 9.77
C ARG A 125 -4.78 -8.33 10.46
N ASN A 126 -5.85 -7.63 10.06
CA ASN A 126 -7.22 -7.94 10.44
C ASN A 126 -8.14 -7.67 9.23
N GLY A 127 -8.36 -8.71 8.42
CA GLY A 127 -9.08 -8.60 7.15
C GLY A 127 -8.34 -7.72 6.13
N ASP A 128 -9.02 -6.69 5.62
CA ASP A 128 -8.50 -5.65 4.72
C ASP A 128 -7.73 -4.52 5.43
N LYS A 129 -7.52 -4.67 6.75
CA LYS A 129 -6.83 -3.67 7.59
C LYS A 129 -5.54 -4.24 8.15
N ALA A 130 -4.53 -3.38 8.18
CA ALA A 130 -3.31 -3.61 8.93
C ALA A 130 -3.19 -2.57 10.04
N GLU A 131 -2.75 -3.00 11.22
CA GLU A 131 -2.46 -2.14 12.35
C GLU A 131 -1.01 -2.32 12.79
N GLY A 132 -0.32 -1.19 13.02
CA GLY A 132 1.02 -1.15 13.60
C GLY A 132 1.07 -0.08 14.68
N VAL A 133 1.83 -0.32 15.75
CA VAL A 133 1.97 0.61 16.87
C VAL A 133 3.43 1.03 17.00
N MET A 134 3.66 2.33 16.94
CA MET A 134 4.91 2.96 17.34
C MET A 134 4.80 3.36 18.81
N THR A 135 5.75 2.95 19.63
CA THR A 135 5.86 3.34 21.04
C THR A 135 7.09 4.22 21.21
N PHE A 136 6.93 5.34 21.90
CA PHE A 136 7.96 6.32 22.18
C PHE A 136 8.13 6.39 23.70
N ASP A 137 9.24 5.82 24.22
CA ASP A 137 9.51 5.70 25.64
C ASP A 137 10.67 6.60 26.11
N GLY A 138 11.53 7.05 25.20
CA GLY A 138 12.65 7.94 25.52
C GLY A 138 12.24 9.41 25.63
N GLU A 139 12.96 10.20 26.45
CA GLU A 139 12.88 11.65 26.39
C GLU A 139 13.49 12.15 25.07
N GLY A 140 12.88 13.16 24.45
CA GLY A 140 13.34 13.70 23.19
C GLY A 140 12.20 14.23 22.31
N THR A 141 12.58 14.80 21.19
CA THR A 141 11.66 15.31 20.17
C THR A 141 11.55 14.32 19.02
N TYR A 142 10.34 14.04 18.59
CA TYR A 142 10.01 13.04 17.59
C TYR A 142 9.13 13.61 16.50
N ARG A 143 9.40 13.23 15.26
CA ARG A 143 8.53 13.45 14.11
C ARG A 143 8.38 12.12 13.37
N LEU A 144 7.15 11.69 13.14
CA LEU A 144 6.87 10.43 12.46
C LEU A 144 6.22 10.70 11.12
N THR A 145 6.71 9.99 10.10
CA THR A 145 6.09 9.93 8.77
C THR A 145 5.91 8.48 8.36
N PHE A 146 4.83 8.20 7.64
CA PHE A 146 4.61 6.89 7.07
C PHE A 146 4.00 7.02 5.68
N SER A 147 4.61 6.35 4.71
CA SER A 147 4.11 6.15 3.36
C SER A 147 4.26 4.69 2.98
N CYS A 148 3.39 4.19 2.14
CA CYS A 148 3.45 2.83 1.64
C CYS A 148 2.89 2.73 0.22
N ARG A 149 3.11 1.56 -0.37
CA ARG A 149 2.43 1.08 -1.56
C ARG A 149 1.79 -0.26 -1.25
N ASP A 150 0.80 -0.62 -2.04
CA ASP A 150 0.33 -1.98 -2.10
C ASP A 150 1.20 -2.87 -3.02
N LEU A 151 0.82 -4.13 -3.15
CA LEU A 151 1.52 -5.08 -4.02
C LEU A 151 1.29 -4.82 -5.52
N ALA A 152 0.28 -4.03 -5.89
CA ALA A 152 0.03 -3.58 -7.26
C ALA A 152 0.84 -2.31 -7.61
N GLY A 153 1.43 -1.64 -6.61
CA GLY A 153 2.25 -0.44 -6.77
C GLY A 153 1.49 0.88 -6.58
N ASN A 154 0.21 0.84 -6.16
CA ASN A 154 -0.55 2.05 -5.88
C ASN A 154 -0.01 2.72 -4.60
N GLU A 155 0.20 4.04 -4.65
CA GLU A 155 0.80 4.81 -3.56
C GLU A 155 -0.25 5.38 -2.63
N ALA A 156 -0.05 5.22 -1.32
CA ALA A 156 -0.85 5.89 -0.31
C ALA A 156 -0.46 7.35 -0.13
N GLU A 157 -1.39 8.18 0.28
CA GLU A 157 -1.08 9.51 0.81
C GLU A 157 -0.24 9.38 2.09
N THR A 158 0.82 10.18 2.20
CA THR A 158 1.75 10.11 3.34
C THR A 158 1.08 10.60 4.63
N LEU A 159 1.05 9.74 5.65
CA LEU A 159 0.71 10.15 7.01
C LEU A 159 1.88 10.93 7.62
N VAL A 160 1.60 12.12 8.13
CA VAL A 160 2.54 12.93 8.91
C VAL A 160 1.96 13.14 10.29
N VAL A 161 2.62 12.62 11.33
CA VAL A 161 2.32 12.97 12.72
C VAL A 161 3.15 14.22 13.05
N PRO A 162 2.53 15.32 13.50
CA PRO A 162 3.24 16.53 13.89
C PRO A 162 4.31 16.23 14.92
N GLU A 163 5.33 17.09 14.95
CA GLU A 163 6.41 16.99 15.92
C GLU A 163 5.87 17.07 17.36
N PHE A 164 6.39 16.21 18.24
CA PHE A 164 6.06 16.20 19.65
C PHE A 164 7.29 15.88 20.50
N THR A 165 7.29 16.34 21.75
CA THR A 165 8.42 16.18 22.69
C THR A 165 7.96 15.43 23.92
N ILE A 166 8.72 14.42 24.34
CA ILE A 166 8.57 13.74 25.63
C ILE A 166 9.62 14.34 26.57
N ASP A 167 9.14 14.97 27.65
CA ASP A 167 9.94 15.59 28.70
C ASP A 167 9.41 15.16 30.07
N ARG A 168 10.19 14.41 30.81
CA ARG A 168 9.89 13.91 32.17
C ARG A 168 10.75 14.61 33.23
N THR A 169 11.66 15.49 32.79
CA THR A 169 12.60 16.14 33.66
C THR A 169 11.95 17.32 34.39
N ALA A 170 11.84 17.22 35.72
CA ALA A 170 11.32 18.31 36.55
C ALA A 170 12.29 19.50 36.60
N PRO A 171 11.80 20.76 36.55
CA PRO A 171 12.65 21.94 36.70
C PRO A 171 13.27 22.01 38.09
N LYS A 172 14.55 22.42 38.14
CA LYS A 172 15.28 22.62 39.41
C LYS A 172 15.31 24.10 39.75
N VAL A 173 14.99 24.44 40.99
CA VAL A 173 15.10 25.82 41.52
C VAL A 173 16.19 25.86 42.59
N SER A 174 17.10 26.80 42.50
CA SER A 174 18.07 27.11 43.56
C SER A 174 17.93 28.58 43.95
N VAL A 175 17.87 28.85 45.28
CA VAL A 175 17.86 30.18 45.82
C VAL A 175 19.18 30.39 46.55
N LYS A 176 19.88 31.48 46.23
CA LYS A 176 21.03 31.95 46.99
C LYS A 176 20.66 33.17 47.79
N PHE A 177 21.00 33.17 49.07
CA PHE A 177 20.80 34.29 50.00
C PHE A 177 22.08 35.12 50.10
#